data_36a2a36f15d4921c4d96d39a1bd97e97
#
_entry.id   36a2a36f15d4921c4d96d39a1bd97e97
#
_cell.length_a   1.000
_cell.length_b   1.000
_cell.length_c   1.000
_cell.angle_alpha   90.00
_cell.angle_beta   90.00
_cell.angle_gamma   90.00
#
_symmetry.space_group_name_H-M   'P 1'
#
loop_
_entity.id
_entity.type
_entity.pdbx_description
1 polymer ?
#
loop_
_entity_poly.entity_id
_entity_poly.type
_entity_poly.pdbx_seq_one_letter_code
_entity_poly.pdbx_strand_id
1 'polypeptide(L)'
;MRNNIVPIGGGEMTYEIRAIVDIADKLKKLGLKTNMENIGDPVAKGEQIPGWMKQIVADLAMENASYGYCPTRGVLETREFVAELTNQRGKLQISPEDILFFNGLGDAIQKVYGCLRHECRVIV
;
A
#
# COMPACT_ATOMS: atom_id res chain seq x y z
N MET A 1 -21.35 -4.31 -29.62
CA MET A 1 -20.30 -3.91 -28.60
C MET A 1 -20.85 -2.72 -27.83
N ARG A 2 -20.81 -2.76 -26.50
CA ARG A 2 -21.18 -1.59 -25.69
C ARG A 2 -20.06 -0.56 -25.81
N ASN A 3 -20.33 0.55 -26.48
CA ASN A 3 -19.47 1.73 -26.47
C ASN A 3 -19.82 2.54 -25.22
N ASN A 4 -18.85 3.15 -24.55
CA ASN A 4 -18.99 3.94 -23.31
C ASN A 4 -19.11 3.12 -22.00
N ILE A 5 -18.24 2.15 -21.80
CA ILE A 5 -18.07 1.47 -20.51
C ILE A 5 -17.19 2.30 -19.55
N VAL A 6 -16.34 3.17 -20.10
CA VAL A 6 -15.46 4.04 -19.33
C VAL A 6 -16.17 5.36 -19.04
N PRO A 7 -16.26 5.81 -17.78
CA PRO A 7 -16.89 7.10 -17.46
C PRO A 7 -16.08 8.26 -18.06
N ILE A 8 -16.78 9.38 -18.31
CA ILE A 8 -16.12 10.64 -18.71
C ILE A 8 -15.06 10.96 -17.69
N GLY A 9 -13.81 11.18 -18.11
CA GLY A 9 -12.64 11.36 -17.24
C GLY A 9 -11.85 10.09 -16.93
N GLY A 10 -12.35 8.90 -17.31
CA GLY A 10 -11.59 7.66 -17.11
C GLY A 10 -10.27 7.59 -17.90
N GLY A 11 -10.16 8.35 -18.99
CA GLY A 11 -8.90 8.52 -19.73
C GLY A 11 -7.90 9.49 -19.08
N GLU A 12 -8.35 10.26 -18.10
CA GLU A 12 -7.51 11.21 -17.34
C GLU A 12 -6.90 10.59 -16.08
N MET A 13 -7.20 9.32 -15.79
CA MET A 13 -6.58 8.58 -14.69
C MET A 13 -5.14 8.22 -15.05
N THR A 14 -4.27 9.22 -15.01
CA THR A 14 -2.83 9.02 -15.15
C THR A 14 -2.22 8.85 -13.76
N TYR A 15 -1.51 7.76 -13.57
CA TYR A 15 -0.66 7.61 -12.40
C TYR A 15 0.69 8.26 -12.73
N GLU A 16 0.89 9.49 -12.31
CA GLU A 16 2.01 10.36 -12.70
C GLU A 16 3.39 9.68 -12.51
N ILE A 17 3.57 8.92 -11.44
CA ILE A 17 4.80 8.17 -11.18
C ILE A 17 5.10 7.18 -12.32
N ARG A 18 4.07 6.54 -12.88
CA ARG A 18 4.22 5.63 -14.03
C ARG A 18 4.58 6.37 -15.30
N ALA A 19 3.99 7.52 -15.54
CA ALA A 19 4.32 8.36 -16.68
C ALA A 19 5.80 8.79 -16.69
N ILE A 20 6.37 9.08 -15.54
CA ILE A 20 7.81 9.36 -15.38
C ILE A 20 8.65 8.14 -15.76
N VAL A 21 8.25 6.94 -15.37
CA VAL A 21 8.96 5.69 -15.75
C VAL A 21 8.96 5.49 -17.25
N ASP A 22 7.82 5.71 -17.92
CA ASP A 22 7.71 5.59 -19.38
C ASP A 22 8.64 6.57 -20.13
N ILE A 23 8.81 7.78 -19.60
CA ILE A 23 9.75 8.76 -20.14
C ILE A 23 11.19 8.30 -19.93
N ALA A 24 11.53 7.84 -18.71
CA ALA A 24 12.86 7.33 -18.40
C ALA A 24 13.25 6.14 -19.29
N ASP A 25 12.31 5.24 -19.58
CA ASP A 25 12.56 4.11 -20.46
C ASP A 25 12.78 4.51 -21.93
N LYS A 26 12.09 5.56 -22.40
CA LYS A 26 12.38 6.15 -23.71
C LYS A 26 13.78 6.75 -23.77
N LEU A 27 14.21 7.45 -22.73
CA LEU A 27 15.55 8.03 -22.63
C LEU A 27 16.64 6.95 -22.58
N LYS A 28 16.42 5.86 -21.85
CA LYS A 28 17.33 4.70 -21.83
C LYS A 28 17.50 4.08 -23.21
N LYS A 29 16.41 3.95 -23.98
CA LYS A 29 16.48 3.44 -25.37
C LYS A 29 17.31 4.33 -26.32
N LEU A 30 17.44 5.61 -25.99
CA LEU A 30 18.30 6.57 -26.68
C LEU A 30 19.76 6.56 -26.16
N GLY A 31 20.10 5.64 -25.25
CA GLY A 31 21.44 5.51 -24.67
C GLY A 31 21.75 6.49 -23.55
N LEU A 32 20.75 7.25 -23.06
CA LEU A 32 20.92 8.18 -21.97
C LEU A 32 20.87 7.46 -20.62
N LYS A 33 21.82 7.77 -19.74
CA LYS A 33 21.83 7.25 -18.37
C LYS A 33 20.81 8.01 -17.52
N THR A 34 19.91 7.28 -16.89
CA THR A 34 18.90 7.83 -15.97
C THR A 34 19.12 7.27 -14.56
N ASN A 35 18.97 8.11 -13.54
CA ASN A 35 18.92 7.69 -12.14
C ASN A 35 17.46 7.64 -11.70
N MET A 36 16.99 6.45 -11.29
CA MET A 36 15.61 6.23 -10.85
C MET A 36 15.54 6.38 -9.33
N GLU A 37 15.05 7.53 -8.87
CA GLU A 37 14.89 7.85 -7.43
C GLU A 37 13.42 7.95 -7.00
N ASN A 38 12.51 7.84 -7.95
CA ASN A 38 11.07 7.97 -7.75
C ASN A 38 10.40 6.70 -7.19
N ILE A 39 11.08 5.56 -7.19
CA ILE A 39 10.57 4.29 -6.65
C ILE A 39 11.54 3.78 -5.58
N GLY A 40 11.02 3.65 -4.36
CA GLY A 40 11.73 3.05 -3.23
C GLY A 40 11.59 1.53 -3.24
N ASP A 41 12.29 0.85 -4.14
CA ASP A 41 12.35 -0.61 -4.18
C ASP A 41 13.75 -1.08 -3.74
N PRO A 42 13.91 -1.51 -2.47
CA PRO A 42 15.20 -1.97 -1.95
C PRO A 42 15.74 -3.16 -2.73
N VAL A 43 14.88 -4.10 -3.14
CA VAL A 43 15.30 -5.31 -3.84
C VAL A 43 15.85 -4.95 -5.23
N ALA A 44 15.20 -4.04 -5.95
CA ALA A 44 15.71 -3.53 -7.23
C ALA A 44 17.01 -2.74 -7.09
N LYS A 45 17.33 -2.26 -5.89
CA LYS A 45 18.59 -1.57 -5.54
C LYS A 45 19.69 -2.52 -5.05
N GLY A 46 19.43 -3.83 -5.05
CA GLY A 46 20.42 -4.85 -4.66
C GLY A 46 20.32 -5.32 -3.20
N GLU A 47 19.38 -4.78 -2.42
CA GLU A 47 19.15 -5.24 -1.06
C GLU A 47 18.53 -6.65 -1.05
N GLN A 48 18.84 -7.41 -0.03
CA GLN A 48 18.31 -8.77 0.14
C GLN A 48 17.35 -8.84 1.32
N ILE A 49 16.21 -9.49 1.10
CA ILE A 49 15.30 -9.83 2.18
C ILE A 49 15.98 -10.87 3.08
N PRO A 50 16.00 -10.67 4.40
CA PRO A 50 16.58 -11.63 5.34
C PRO A 50 16.02 -13.04 5.18
N GLY A 51 16.88 -14.06 5.27
CA GLY A 51 16.49 -15.44 5.10
C GLY A 51 15.38 -15.91 6.05
N TRP A 52 15.45 -15.47 7.31
CA TRP A 52 14.42 -15.80 8.30
C TRP A 52 13.03 -15.27 7.92
N MET A 53 12.95 -14.09 7.31
CA MET A 53 11.67 -13.53 6.86
C MET A 53 11.07 -14.33 5.70
N LYS A 54 11.93 -14.77 4.76
CA LYS A 54 11.50 -15.66 3.67
C LYS A 54 11.00 -17.00 4.21
N GLN A 55 11.67 -17.53 5.24
CA GLN A 55 11.28 -18.81 5.85
C GLN A 55 9.90 -18.70 6.52
N ILE A 56 9.64 -17.64 7.29
CA ILE A 56 8.32 -17.40 7.89
C ILE A 56 7.22 -17.36 6.82
N VAL A 57 7.44 -16.66 5.73
CA VAL A 57 6.45 -16.58 4.64
C VAL A 57 6.23 -17.95 3.99
N ALA A 58 7.31 -18.73 3.78
CA ALA A 58 7.21 -20.08 3.22
C ALA A 58 6.44 -21.02 4.14
N ASP A 59 6.72 -20.98 5.44
CA ASP A 59 6.05 -21.83 6.43
C ASP A 59 4.55 -21.52 6.49
N LEU A 60 4.18 -20.23 6.57
CA LEU A 60 2.79 -19.78 6.55
C LEU A 60 2.07 -20.16 5.24
N ALA A 61 2.75 -20.11 4.11
CA ALA A 61 2.18 -20.50 2.83
C ALA A 61 1.86 -22.00 2.74
N MET A 62 2.45 -22.84 3.59
CA MET A 62 2.15 -24.27 3.66
C MET A 62 0.97 -24.59 4.59
N GLU A 63 0.50 -23.62 5.36
CA GLU A 63 -0.64 -23.80 6.28
C GLU A 63 -1.96 -23.51 5.58
N ASN A 64 -2.91 -24.43 5.63
CA ASN A 64 -4.24 -24.25 5.06
C ASN A 64 -4.99 -23.05 5.67
N ALA A 65 -4.78 -22.75 6.95
CA ALA A 65 -5.39 -21.64 7.64
C ALA A 65 -5.05 -20.27 7.02
N SER A 66 -3.87 -20.15 6.40
CA SER A 66 -3.41 -18.91 5.74
C SER A 66 -4.23 -18.53 4.51
N TYR A 67 -5.05 -19.44 3.97
CA TYR A 67 -5.91 -19.21 2.80
C TYR A 67 -7.37 -18.93 3.17
N GLY A 68 -7.68 -18.89 4.46
CA GLY A 68 -9.01 -18.57 4.96
C GLY A 68 -9.31 -17.06 4.95
N TYR A 69 -10.60 -16.73 5.13
CA TYR A 69 -10.98 -15.35 5.38
C TYR A 69 -10.56 -14.91 6.78
N CYS A 70 -10.07 -13.70 6.91
CA CYS A 70 -9.86 -13.05 8.20
C CYS A 70 -11.01 -12.08 8.52
N PRO A 71 -11.16 -11.66 9.79
CA PRO A 71 -12.12 -10.60 10.16
C PRO A 71 -11.89 -9.32 9.35
N THR A 72 -12.96 -8.57 9.08
CA THR A 72 -12.93 -7.35 8.24
C THR A 72 -11.89 -6.31 8.69
N ARG A 73 -11.63 -6.22 9.99
CA ARG A 73 -10.62 -5.32 10.57
C ARG A 73 -9.20 -5.88 10.54
N GLY A 74 -9.02 -7.12 10.12
CA GLY A 74 -7.78 -7.86 10.19
C GLY A 74 -7.69 -8.76 11.43
N VAL A 75 -6.68 -9.61 11.46
CA VAL A 75 -6.43 -10.58 12.53
C VAL A 75 -6.21 -9.87 13.87
N LEU A 76 -6.89 -10.32 14.92
CA LEU A 76 -6.86 -9.65 16.22
C LEU A 76 -5.46 -9.64 16.84
N GLU A 77 -4.78 -10.76 16.83
CA GLU A 77 -3.42 -10.90 17.39
C GLU A 77 -2.43 -9.92 16.74
N THR A 78 -2.57 -9.70 15.43
CA THR A 78 -1.74 -8.72 14.72
C THR A 78 -2.09 -7.28 15.13
N ARG A 79 -3.37 -6.98 15.35
CA ARG A 79 -3.80 -5.65 15.82
C ARG A 79 -3.35 -5.39 17.27
N GLU A 80 -3.43 -6.40 18.14
CA GLU A 80 -2.91 -6.33 19.51
C GLU A 80 -1.41 -6.04 19.52
N PHE A 81 -0.63 -6.80 18.75
CA PHE A 81 0.80 -6.56 18.62
C PHE A 81 1.14 -5.15 18.12
N VAL A 82 0.44 -4.66 17.09
CA VAL A 82 0.67 -3.30 16.56
C VAL A 82 0.28 -2.23 17.58
N ALA A 83 -0.81 -2.42 18.32
CA ALA A 83 -1.23 -1.51 19.39
C ALA A 83 -0.19 -1.45 20.49
N GLU A 84 0.28 -2.61 20.98
CA GLU A 84 1.33 -2.70 21.99
C GLU A 84 2.62 -1.99 21.54
N LEU A 85 3.10 -2.30 20.35
CA LEU A 85 4.31 -1.68 19.80
C LEU A 85 4.18 -0.16 19.65
N THR A 86 3.01 0.34 19.27
CA THR A 86 2.72 1.77 19.17
C THR A 86 2.72 2.43 20.53
N ASN A 87 2.08 1.80 21.51
CA ASN A 87 1.97 2.29 22.89
C ASN A 87 3.32 2.36 23.60
N GLN A 88 4.24 1.45 23.28
CA GLN A 88 5.62 1.50 23.78
C GLN A 88 6.41 2.70 23.25
N ARG A 89 6.08 3.20 22.06
CA ARG A 89 6.84 4.29 21.40
C ARG A 89 6.22 5.67 21.60
N GLY A 90 4.92 5.74 21.85
CA GLY A 90 4.16 6.98 21.90
C GLY A 90 3.59 7.30 23.27
N LYS A 91 3.17 8.58 23.45
CA LYS A 91 2.44 9.01 24.66
C LYS A 91 0.94 8.72 24.58
N LEU A 92 0.40 8.66 23.37
CA LEU A 92 -1.00 8.32 23.12
C LEU A 92 -1.16 6.80 23.22
N GLN A 93 -2.11 6.36 24.05
CA GLN A 93 -2.44 4.94 24.14
C GLN A 93 -3.58 4.62 23.20
N ILE A 94 -3.40 3.58 22.39
CA ILE A 94 -4.39 3.05 21.46
C ILE A 94 -4.74 1.60 21.81
N SER A 95 -5.91 1.18 21.39
CA SER A 95 -6.40 -0.19 21.50
C SER A 95 -6.33 -0.93 20.15
N PRO A 96 -6.49 -2.25 20.09
CA PRO A 96 -6.63 -2.98 18.84
C PRO A 96 -7.80 -2.50 17.96
N GLU A 97 -8.81 -1.87 18.58
CA GLU A 97 -9.98 -1.32 17.86
C GLU A 97 -9.66 -0.04 17.07
N ASP A 98 -8.56 0.63 17.40
CA ASP A 98 -8.07 1.82 16.68
C ASP A 98 -7.23 1.46 15.44
N ILE A 99 -7.03 0.15 15.17
CA ILE A 99 -6.23 -0.33 14.06
C ILE A 99 -7.12 -0.93 12.98
N LEU A 100 -6.88 -0.46 11.76
CA LEU A 100 -7.54 -0.95 10.56
C LEU A 100 -6.50 -1.20 9.46
N PHE A 101 -6.51 -2.39 8.88
CA PHE A 101 -5.64 -2.74 7.77
C PHE A 101 -6.26 -2.35 6.42
N PHE A 102 -5.41 -1.88 5.54
CA PHE A 102 -5.75 -1.52 4.16
C PHE A 102 -4.84 -2.27 3.18
N ASN A 103 -5.23 -2.26 1.93
CA ASN A 103 -4.49 -2.92 0.85
C ASN A 103 -3.36 -2.02 0.33
N GLY A 104 -2.45 -1.65 1.22
CA GLY A 104 -1.36 -0.74 0.98
C GLY A 104 -1.68 0.72 1.33
N LEU A 105 -0.63 1.56 1.39
CA LEU A 105 -0.72 2.96 1.79
C LEU A 105 -1.63 3.79 0.87
N GLY A 106 -1.57 3.56 -0.44
CA GLY A 106 -2.43 4.26 -1.41
C GLY A 106 -3.91 4.03 -1.16
N ASP A 107 -4.31 2.80 -0.85
CA ASP A 107 -5.68 2.45 -0.49
C ASP A 107 -6.11 3.11 0.83
N ALA A 108 -5.24 3.11 1.83
CA ALA A 108 -5.49 3.79 3.10
C ALA A 108 -5.73 5.29 2.91
N ILE A 109 -4.85 5.97 2.20
CA ILE A 109 -4.98 7.41 1.92
C ILE A 109 -6.29 7.71 1.20
N GLN A 110 -6.58 6.99 0.13
CA GLN A 110 -7.78 7.22 -0.67
C GLN A 110 -9.06 7.07 0.16
N LYS A 111 -9.15 6.03 0.97
CA LYS A 111 -10.35 5.75 1.78
C LYS A 111 -10.48 6.69 2.97
N VAL A 112 -9.40 6.93 3.71
CA VAL A 112 -9.43 7.81 4.88
C VAL A 112 -9.75 9.24 4.47
N TYR A 113 -9.05 9.79 3.48
CA TYR A 113 -9.31 11.15 3.02
C TYR A 113 -10.66 11.27 2.30
N GLY A 114 -11.11 10.23 1.62
CA GLY A 114 -12.45 10.17 1.04
C GLY A 114 -13.54 10.27 2.10
N CYS A 115 -13.38 9.58 3.23
CA CYS A 115 -14.28 9.64 4.37
C CYS A 115 -14.24 11.04 5.03
N LEU A 116 -13.08 11.55 5.35
CA LEU A 116 -12.90 12.88 5.97
C LEU A 116 -13.46 14.00 5.10
N ARG A 117 -13.34 13.90 3.78
CA ARG A 117 -13.90 14.91 2.87
C ARG A 117 -15.41 15.04 2.97
N HIS A 118 -16.12 13.96 3.30
CA HIS A 118 -17.57 13.99 3.51
C HIS A 118 -17.97 14.75 4.78
N GLU A 119 -17.21 14.57 5.84
CA GLU A 119 -17.45 15.22 7.14
C GLU A 119 -17.04 16.69 7.14
N CYS A 120 -15.98 17.05 6.43
CA CYS A 120 -15.47 18.42 6.35
C CYS A 120 -16.30 19.36 5.45
N ARG A 121 -17.39 18.93 4.85
CA ARG A 121 -18.29 19.78 4.05
C ARG A 121 -19.12 20.78 4.88
N VAL A 122 -18.99 20.76 6.19
CA VAL A 122 -19.82 21.59 7.11
C VAL A 122 -19.06 22.78 7.67
N ILE A 123 -17.84 23.05 7.26
CA ILE A 123 -17.09 24.23 7.73
C ILE A 123 -16.65 25.08 6.52
N VAL A 124 -17.59 25.80 5.95
CA VAL A 124 -17.36 27.09 5.27
C VAL A 124 -18.56 27.97 5.52
#